data_f7c7eb698cfff83f2adca104ea89b0fb
#
_entry.id   f7c7eb698cfff83f2adca104ea89b0fb
#
_cell.length_a   1.000
_cell.length_b   1.000
_cell.length_c   1.000
_cell.angle_alpha   90.00
_cell.angle_beta   90.00
_cell.angle_gamma   90.00
#
_symmetry.space_group_name_H-M   'P 1'
#
loop_
_entity.id
_entity.type
_entity.pdbx_description
1 polymer ?
#
loop_
_entity_poly.entity_id
_entity_poly.type
_entity_poly.pdbx_seq_one_letter_code
_entity_poly.pdbx_strand_id
1 'polypeptide(L)'
;MRLIRALILGSPLGICAVAQAVYAPIPDQEQGKDLTLSLEAGITYNSNIFGAATDAISSMVYEASPKISLNKSLTDQTFFSAYYRPTVDYFDDRPGEKTLFSQALDARLAHAFSQTSTLDLTDAYSYNQNPEALLNGAPVNTDQTLQSNEFDGRYTFAPTEKLGLVLKARSVYYDYTNPTLGDLLNRFENLYGVESDFALLPDVKLAGEYRHEDVDYTNDPSENNKHSDFLMAGFDYAAGPKLSASLRIGGEYRQYEGLSSTTTPYAELSGKYDYAKGSFISAGYTYSLEETSDPVHFSDEKVNRMFVNIQHAVTALVVASASIDYEPAVLVGRPLASDPSQVQGDINENSTHAGVALTYVPTKSWTISISYDYDLVSSGIASRDLNRSRLGLSSTVVF
;
A
#
# COMPACT_ATOMS: atom_id res chain seq x y z
N MET A 1 -27.35 -18.93 -2.16
CA MET A 1 -27.27 -17.48 -1.90
C MET A 1 -25.84 -17.17 -1.52
N ARG A 2 -25.01 -16.81 -2.50
CA ARG A 2 -23.57 -16.49 -2.32
C ARG A 2 -23.47 -14.98 -2.21
N LEU A 3 -22.76 -14.49 -1.20
CA LEU A 3 -22.70 -13.09 -0.84
C LEU A 3 -21.56 -12.36 -1.53
N ILE A 4 -21.89 -11.15 -1.84
CA ILE A 4 -21.12 -10.04 -2.36
C ILE A 4 -19.98 -9.70 -1.40
N ARG A 5 -18.75 -9.77 -1.89
CA ARG A 5 -17.60 -9.12 -1.24
C ARG A 5 -17.36 -7.82 -1.99
N ALA A 6 -17.61 -6.70 -1.34
CA ALA A 6 -17.36 -5.38 -1.90
C ALA A 6 -15.87 -5.19 -2.13
N LEU A 7 -15.52 -4.67 -3.30
CA LEU A 7 -14.20 -4.12 -3.58
C LEU A 7 -13.98 -2.92 -2.65
N ILE A 8 -13.04 -3.01 -1.75
CA ILE A 8 -12.41 -1.81 -1.21
C ILE A 8 -11.37 -1.44 -2.25
N LEU A 9 -11.67 -0.45 -3.07
CA LEU A 9 -10.69 0.29 -3.84
C LEU A 9 -9.88 1.10 -2.81
N GLY A 10 -8.94 0.43 -2.13
CA GLY A 10 -7.89 1.11 -1.40
C GLY A 10 -7.01 1.78 -2.42
N SER A 11 -6.84 3.11 -2.32
CA SER A 11 -5.75 3.82 -2.95
C SER A 11 -4.45 3.07 -2.68
N PRO A 12 -3.54 2.93 -3.65
CA PRO A 12 -2.23 2.37 -3.39
C PRO A 12 -1.42 3.40 -2.58
N LEU A 13 -1.70 3.49 -1.29
CA LEU A 13 -0.71 3.98 -0.36
C LEU A 13 0.39 2.94 -0.36
N GLY A 14 1.61 3.35 -0.66
CA GLY A 14 2.79 2.52 -0.55
C GLY A 14 2.94 1.99 0.86
N ILE A 15 2.18 0.95 1.14
CA ILE A 15 2.24 0.26 2.40
C ILE A 15 3.40 -0.71 2.28
N CYS A 16 4.53 -0.40 2.89
CA CYS A 16 5.43 -1.42 3.41
C CYS A 16 4.73 -2.20 4.53
N ALA A 17 3.48 -2.58 4.35
CA ALA A 17 2.89 -3.61 5.14
C ALA A 17 3.28 -4.91 4.45
N VAL A 18 4.22 -5.64 5.02
CA VAL A 18 4.28 -7.08 4.81
C VAL A 18 2.99 -7.65 5.43
N ALA A 19 1.86 -7.20 4.91
CA ALA A 19 0.64 -7.93 5.11
C ALA A 19 0.89 -9.30 4.51
N GLN A 20 0.75 -10.35 5.31
CA GLN A 20 0.53 -11.66 4.73
C GLN A 20 -0.41 -11.46 3.56
N ALA A 21 -0.01 -11.87 2.36
CA ALA A 21 -0.86 -11.79 1.20
C ALA A 21 -2.12 -12.61 1.52
N VAL A 22 -3.09 -11.95 2.14
CA VAL A 22 -4.44 -12.46 2.16
C VAL A 22 -4.81 -12.43 0.70
N TYR A 23 -5.01 -13.60 0.11
CA TYR A 23 -5.53 -13.73 -1.24
C TYR A 23 -6.62 -12.70 -1.41
N ALA A 24 -6.37 -11.63 -2.17
CA ALA A 24 -7.43 -10.74 -2.56
C ALA A 24 -8.41 -11.63 -3.33
N PRO A 25 -9.58 -11.96 -2.79
CA PRO A 25 -10.45 -12.88 -3.47
C PRO A 25 -10.89 -12.19 -4.76
N ILE A 26 -10.90 -12.95 -5.85
CA ILE A 26 -11.49 -12.48 -7.12
C ILE A 26 -12.85 -11.89 -6.78
N PRO A 27 -13.14 -10.64 -7.21
CA PRO A 27 -14.43 -10.02 -6.96
C PRO A 27 -15.56 -10.94 -7.37
N ASP A 28 -16.63 -11.04 -6.60
CA ASP A 28 -17.78 -11.90 -6.90
C ASP A 28 -18.33 -11.68 -8.31
N GLN A 29 -18.19 -10.45 -8.83
CA GLN A 29 -18.61 -10.05 -10.18
C GLN A 29 -17.74 -10.65 -11.29
N GLU A 30 -16.50 -10.98 -10.98
CA GLU A 30 -15.52 -11.60 -11.89
C GLU A 30 -15.46 -13.12 -11.72
N GLN A 31 -16.03 -13.68 -10.65
CA GLN A 31 -15.99 -15.11 -10.37
C GLN A 31 -16.70 -15.94 -11.44
N GLY A 32 -16.02 -16.97 -11.94
CA GLY A 32 -16.56 -17.88 -12.96
C GLY A 32 -16.53 -17.33 -14.39
N LYS A 33 -15.86 -16.19 -14.61
CA LYS A 33 -15.58 -15.63 -15.93
C LYS A 33 -14.07 -15.58 -16.13
N ASP A 34 -13.58 -16.11 -17.24
CA ASP A 34 -12.17 -16.03 -17.60
C ASP A 34 -11.78 -14.58 -17.95
N LEU A 35 -12.68 -13.85 -18.62
CA LEU A 35 -12.50 -12.46 -19.03
C LEU A 35 -13.67 -11.61 -18.55
N THR A 36 -13.35 -10.45 -17.98
CA THR A 36 -14.36 -9.47 -17.53
C THR A 36 -13.97 -8.08 -18.00
N LEU A 37 -14.91 -7.34 -18.49
CA LEU A 37 -14.81 -5.92 -18.81
C LEU A 37 -15.62 -5.12 -17.81
N SER A 38 -15.08 -4.01 -17.31
CA SER A 38 -15.84 -3.07 -16.48
C SER A 38 -15.50 -1.63 -16.87
N LEU A 39 -16.43 -0.75 -16.60
CA LEU A 39 -16.24 0.69 -16.72
C LEU A 39 -16.67 1.35 -15.42
N GLU A 40 -15.77 2.08 -14.81
CA GLU A 40 -16.06 3.00 -13.74
C GLU A 40 -16.08 4.43 -14.27
N ALA A 41 -17.08 5.21 -13.84
CA ALA A 41 -17.15 6.64 -14.08
C ALA A 41 -17.45 7.33 -12.74
N GLY A 42 -16.75 8.41 -12.47
CA GLY A 42 -16.82 9.14 -11.21
C GLY A 42 -16.81 10.65 -11.37
N ILE A 43 -17.31 11.32 -10.33
CA ILE A 43 -17.17 12.76 -10.15
C ILE A 43 -16.78 13.01 -8.69
N THR A 44 -15.72 13.78 -8.47
CA THR A 44 -15.17 14.05 -7.15
C THR A 44 -14.91 15.54 -7.00
N TYR A 45 -15.42 16.15 -5.95
CA TYR A 45 -14.96 17.45 -5.48
C TYR A 45 -13.69 17.23 -4.66
N ASN A 46 -12.59 17.88 -5.05
CA ASN A 46 -11.31 17.87 -4.34
C ASN A 46 -10.97 19.30 -3.90
N SER A 47 -10.83 19.52 -2.60
CA SER A 47 -10.60 20.86 -2.02
C SER A 47 -9.16 21.35 -2.19
N ASN A 48 -8.21 20.47 -2.57
CA ASN A 48 -6.78 20.79 -2.69
C ASN A 48 -6.08 19.80 -3.64
N ILE A 49 -6.19 20.07 -4.95
CA ILE A 49 -5.73 19.15 -6.00
C ILE A 49 -4.20 19.01 -6.08
N PHE A 50 -3.44 19.95 -5.53
CA PHE A 50 -1.98 19.92 -5.51
C PHE A 50 -1.39 19.54 -4.15
N GLY A 51 -2.20 19.32 -3.12
CA GLY A 51 -1.68 19.08 -1.78
C GLY A 51 -0.94 20.28 -1.18
N ALA A 52 -1.29 21.50 -1.59
CA ALA A 52 -0.59 22.70 -1.14
C ALA A 52 -0.88 23.03 0.33
N ALA A 53 0.15 23.49 1.06
CA ALA A 53 0.01 23.95 2.44
C ALA A 53 -0.78 25.27 2.54
N THR A 54 -0.61 26.14 1.56
CA THR A 54 -1.30 27.44 1.42
C THR A 54 -1.83 27.58 0.01
N ASP A 55 -2.79 28.50 -0.18
CA ASP A 55 -3.36 28.81 -1.49
C ASP A 55 -3.90 27.58 -2.23
N ALA A 56 -4.54 26.69 -1.51
CA ALA A 56 -5.10 25.46 -2.04
C ALA A 56 -6.08 25.71 -3.19
N ILE A 57 -5.92 24.96 -4.28
CA ILE A 57 -6.81 25.03 -5.43
C ILE A 57 -7.77 23.85 -5.35
N SER A 58 -9.07 24.15 -5.34
CA SER A 58 -10.12 23.13 -5.42
C SER A 58 -10.57 22.90 -6.86
N SER A 59 -11.04 21.71 -7.16
CA SER A 59 -11.61 21.36 -8.46
C SER A 59 -12.67 20.28 -8.37
N MET A 60 -13.60 20.30 -9.30
CA MET A 60 -14.33 19.09 -9.68
C MET A 60 -13.44 18.24 -10.58
N VAL A 61 -13.39 16.96 -10.32
CA VAL A 61 -12.64 15.95 -11.08
C VAL A 61 -13.61 14.95 -11.65
N TYR A 62 -13.56 14.74 -12.94
CA TYR A 62 -14.35 13.75 -13.66
C TYR A 62 -13.43 12.61 -14.09
N GLU A 63 -13.76 11.41 -13.64
CA GLU A 63 -12.95 10.21 -13.87
C GLU A 63 -13.66 9.24 -14.82
N ALA A 64 -12.88 8.58 -15.68
CA ALA A 64 -13.30 7.42 -16.45
C ALA A 64 -12.20 6.35 -16.41
N SER A 65 -12.54 5.17 -15.92
CA SER A 65 -11.63 4.05 -15.69
C SER A 65 -12.19 2.74 -16.29
N PRO A 66 -11.95 2.46 -17.56
CA PRO A 66 -12.21 1.11 -18.11
C PRO A 66 -11.20 0.11 -17.53
N LYS A 67 -11.64 -1.11 -17.24
CA LYS A 67 -10.79 -2.20 -16.74
C LYS A 67 -11.09 -3.49 -17.52
N ILE A 68 -10.04 -4.17 -17.92
CA ILE A 68 -10.08 -5.52 -18.42
C ILE A 68 -9.42 -6.45 -17.41
N SER A 69 -10.07 -7.53 -17.00
CA SER A 69 -9.56 -8.50 -16.05
C SER A 69 -9.59 -9.90 -16.66
N LEU A 70 -8.51 -10.65 -16.48
CA LEU A 70 -8.37 -12.05 -16.84
C LEU A 70 -8.18 -12.86 -15.56
N ASN A 71 -9.00 -13.89 -15.34
CA ASN A 71 -8.93 -14.79 -14.19
C ASN A 71 -9.06 -16.23 -14.69
N LYS A 72 -7.97 -16.99 -14.70
CA LYS A 72 -7.95 -18.31 -15.34
C LYS A 72 -7.21 -19.37 -14.54
N SER A 73 -7.84 -20.50 -14.30
CA SER A 73 -7.15 -21.72 -13.92
C SER A 73 -6.49 -22.31 -15.16
N LEU A 74 -5.16 -22.23 -15.23
CA LEU A 74 -4.38 -22.81 -16.33
C LEU A 74 -4.32 -24.32 -16.22
N THR A 75 -4.25 -24.83 -14.97
CA THR A 75 -4.35 -26.23 -14.59
C THR A 75 -5.08 -26.34 -13.26
N ASP A 76 -5.35 -27.56 -12.77
CA ASP A 76 -5.92 -27.78 -11.43
C ASP A 76 -5.03 -27.26 -10.29
N GLN A 77 -3.73 -27.00 -10.57
CA GLN A 77 -2.74 -26.55 -9.60
C GLN A 77 -2.22 -25.15 -9.88
N THR A 78 -2.60 -24.53 -11.00
CA THR A 78 -2.05 -23.24 -11.44
C THR A 78 -3.17 -22.28 -11.75
N PHE A 79 -3.18 -21.16 -11.05
CA PHE A 79 -4.09 -20.04 -11.28
C PHE A 79 -3.30 -18.82 -11.76
N PHE A 80 -3.83 -18.14 -12.77
CA PHE A 80 -3.32 -16.88 -13.28
C PHE A 80 -4.42 -15.82 -13.26
N SER A 81 -4.10 -14.63 -12.79
CA SER A 81 -4.95 -13.45 -12.95
C SER A 81 -4.14 -12.26 -13.43
N ALA A 82 -4.76 -11.39 -14.21
CA ALA A 82 -4.18 -10.11 -14.58
C ALA A 82 -5.30 -9.09 -14.83
N TYR A 83 -5.02 -7.82 -14.59
CA TYR A 83 -5.88 -6.75 -15.07
C TYR A 83 -5.08 -5.58 -15.63
N TYR A 84 -5.70 -4.83 -16.52
CA TYR A 84 -5.24 -3.54 -16.99
C TYR A 84 -6.34 -2.51 -16.83
N ARG A 85 -6.00 -1.37 -16.22
CA ARG A 85 -6.91 -0.27 -15.91
C ARG A 85 -6.25 1.07 -16.25
N PRO A 86 -6.51 1.63 -17.43
CA PRO A 86 -6.22 3.03 -17.71
C PRO A 86 -7.27 3.93 -17.02
N THR A 87 -6.88 5.11 -16.60
CA THR A 87 -7.75 6.12 -15.99
C THR A 87 -7.48 7.47 -16.64
N VAL A 88 -8.54 8.20 -16.92
CA VAL A 88 -8.50 9.58 -17.40
C VAL A 88 -9.23 10.45 -16.39
N ASP A 89 -8.53 11.47 -15.87
CA ASP A 89 -9.07 12.49 -14.97
C ASP A 89 -9.12 13.84 -15.66
N TYR A 90 -10.29 14.47 -15.66
CA TYR A 90 -10.47 15.83 -16.13
C TYR A 90 -10.80 16.77 -14.97
N PHE A 91 -10.01 17.82 -14.82
CA PHE A 91 -10.14 18.84 -13.77
C PHE A 91 -10.73 20.13 -14.31
N ASP A 92 -11.83 20.61 -13.72
CA ASP A 92 -12.43 21.88 -14.15
C ASP A 92 -11.52 23.10 -13.88
N ASP A 93 -10.93 23.15 -12.69
CA ASP A 93 -10.20 24.30 -12.18
C ASP A 93 -8.70 24.03 -11.93
N ARG A 94 -8.08 23.19 -12.76
CA ARG A 94 -6.65 22.95 -12.68
C ARG A 94 -5.89 23.90 -13.59
N PRO A 95 -4.91 24.69 -13.07
CA PRO A 95 -3.98 25.44 -13.90
C PRO A 95 -3.06 24.50 -14.67
N GLY A 96 -2.75 24.85 -15.92
CA GLY A 96 -1.95 24.04 -16.82
C GLY A 96 -2.77 22.92 -17.47
N GLU A 97 -2.24 21.70 -17.47
CA GLU A 97 -2.91 20.54 -18.06
C GLU A 97 -4.08 20.10 -17.20
N LYS A 98 -5.27 20.07 -17.80
CA LYS A 98 -6.53 19.71 -17.13
C LYS A 98 -6.91 18.23 -17.25
N THR A 99 -6.30 17.52 -18.20
CA THR A 99 -6.58 16.10 -18.43
C THR A 99 -5.33 15.31 -18.08
N LEU A 100 -5.43 14.48 -17.06
CA LEU A 100 -4.35 13.62 -16.62
C LEU A 100 -4.66 12.16 -16.94
N PHE A 101 -3.61 11.40 -17.17
CA PHE A 101 -3.69 10.00 -17.53
C PHE A 101 -2.92 9.16 -16.52
N SER A 102 -3.55 8.08 -16.07
CA SER A 102 -2.94 7.08 -15.21
C SER A 102 -3.23 5.68 -15.76
N GLN A 103 -2.41 4.72 -15.41
CA GLN A 103 -2.63 3.33 -15.77
C GLN A 103 -2.09 2.40 -14.69
N ALA A 104 -2.79 1.28 -14.49
CA ALA A 104 -2.37 0.22 -13.60
C ALA A 104 -2.45 -1.12 -14.34
N LEU A 105 -1.41 -1.92 -14.19
CA LEU A 105 -1.34 -3.31 -14.62
C LEU A 105 -0.97 -4.16 -13.42
N ASP A 106 -1.70 -5.24 -13.18
CA ASP A 106 -1.40 -6.20 -12.13
C ASP A 106 -1.47 -7.60 -12.72
N ALA A 107 -0.55 -8.46 -12.31
CA ALA A 107 -0.51 -9.86 -12.72
C ALA A 107 -0.17 -10.73 -11.51
N ARG A 108 -0.81 -11.89 -11.40
CA ARG A 108 -0.56 -12.86 -10.34
C ARG A 108 -0.51 -14.28 -10.90
N LEU A 109 0.47 -15.05 -10.47
CA LEU A 109 0.60 -16.47 -10.73
C LEU A 109 0.67 -17.22 -9.39
N ALA A 110 -0.31 -18.08 -9.12
CA ALA A 110 -0.30 -18.97 -7.98
C ALA A 110 -0.19 -20.42 -8.44
N HIS A 111 0.76 -21.19 -7.89
CA HIS A 111 0.99 -22.58 -8.23
C HIS A 111 1.17 -23.46 -6.99
N ALA A 112 0.44 -24.57 -6.94
CA ALA A 112 0.59 -25.59 -5.91
C ALA A 112 1.38 -26.78 -6.46
N PHE A 113 2.67 -26.90 -6.11
CA PHE A 113 3.48 -28.08 -6.48
C PHE A 113 2.98 -29.34 -5.76
N SER A 114 2.48 -29.17 -4.53
CA SER A 114 1.87 -30.21 -3.71
C SER A 114 0.94 -29.56 -2.67
N GLN A 115 0.33 -30.40 -1.80
CA GLN A 115 -0.46 -29.89 -0.66
C GLN A 115 0.39 -29.10 0.36
N THR A 116 1.70 -29.30 0.37
CA THR A 116 2.64 -28.71 1.33
C THR A 116 3.62 -27.73 0.69
N SER A 117 3.51 -27.47 -0.62
CA SER A 117 4.43 -26.60 -1.35
C SER A 117 3.67 -25.73 -2.34
N THR A 118 3.72 -24.42 -2.15
CA THR A 118 3.01 -23.42 -2.98
C THR A 118 3.91 -22.25 -3.33
N LEU A 119 3.72 -21.71 -4.53
CA LEU A 119 4.35 -20.50 -5.03
C LEU A 119 3.26 -19.46 -5.34
N ASP A 120 3.45 -18.23 -4.92
CA ASP A 120 2.61 -17.09 -5.24
C ASP A 120 3.52 -15.95 -5.73
N LEU A 121 3.28 -15.46 -6.93
CA LEU A 121 4.01 -14.35 -7.53
C LEU A 121 3.01 -13.28 -7.93
N THR A 122 3.30 -12.04 -7.59
CA THR A 122 2.54 -10.87 -8.05
C THR A 122 3.47 -9.84 -8.65
N ASP A 123 2.99 -9.13 -9.65
CA ASP A 123 3.70 -8.01 -10.28
C ASP A 123 2.68 -6.90 -10.55
N ALA A 124 2.94 -5.71 -10.02
CA ALA A 124 2.06 -4.56 -10.13
C ALA A 124 2.84 -3.36 -10.70
N TYR A 125 2.45 -2.93 -11.89
CA TYR A 125 2.98 -1.73 -12.53
C TYR A 125 1.96 -0.59 -12.44
N SER A 126 2.43 0.61 -12.12
CA SER A 126 1.63 1.83 -12.21
C SER A 126 2.38 2.96 -12.90
N TYR A 127 1.63 3.75 -13.66
CA TYR A 127 2.02 5.05 -14.18
C TYR A 127 0.97 6.06 -13.74
N ASN A 128 1.36 7.12 -13.05
CA ASN A 128 0.44 8.11 -12.52
C ASN A 128 0.99 9.53 -12.71
N GLN A 129 0.28 10.36 -13.49
CA GLN A 129 0.62 11.75 -13.72
C GLN A 129 0.31 12.67 -12.52
N ASN A 130 -0.57 12.23 -11.64
CA ASN A 130 -0.91 12.94 -10.42
C ASN A 130 -1.02 11.94 -9.28
N PRO A 131 0.13 11.36 -8.82
CA PRO A 131 0.09 10.44 -7.71
C PRO A 131 -0.56 11.12 -6.50
N GLU A 132 -1.66 10.56 -6.04
CA GLU A 132 -2.30 11.00 -4.79
C GLU A 132 -1.45 10.65 -3.56
N ALA A 133 -0.46 9.80 -3.74
CA ALA A 133 0.45 9.42 -2.71
C ALA A 133 1.21 10.64 -2.22
N LEU A 134 0.97 11.01 -1.00
CA LEU A 134 1.92 11.75 -0.21
C LEU A 134 3.12 10.84 -0.04
N LEU A 135 4.21 11.11 -0.75
CA LEU A 135 5.44 10.36 -0.57
C LEU A 135 5.89 10.55 0.86
N ASN A 136 5.76 9.50 1.67
CA ASN A 136 6.11 9.53 3.08
C ASN A 136 5.60 10.82 3.75
N GLY A 137 4.31 11.09 3.62
CA GLY A 137 3.66 12.25 4.22
C GLY A 137 3.87 13.60 3.51
N ALA A 138 4.78 13.75 2.56
CA ALA A 138 5.05 15.06 1.98
C ALA A 138 4.23 15.34 0.71
N PRO A 139 3.40 16.40 0.70
CA PRO A 139 2.86 16.93 -0.53
C PRO A 139 3.99 17.58 -1.33
N VAL A 140 4.32 17.02 -2.49
CA VAL A 140 5.26 17.65 -3.41
C VAL A 140 4.46 18.46 -4.43
N ASN A 141 4.62 19.76 -4.40
CA ASN A 141 3.80 20.72 -5.17
C ASN A 141 4.36 20.96 -6.59
N THR A 142 4.80 19.90 -7.28
CA THR A 142 5.39 19.94 -8.61
C THR A 142 4.80 18.85 -9.50
N ASP A 143 5.21 18.78 -10.75
CA ASP A 143 4.96 17.63 -11.61
C ASP A 143 5.60 16.39 -10.97
N GLN A 144 4.77 15.47 -10.52
CA GLN A 144 5.13 14.29 -9.76
C GLN A 144 4.91 13.00 -10.55
N THR A 145 4.81 13.07 -11.86
CA THR A 145 4.56 11.87 -12.67
C THR A 145 5.50 10.75 -12.25
N LEU A 146 4.92 9.69 -11.73
CA LEU A 146 5.60 8.53 -11.17
C LEU A 146 5.28 7.27 -11.95
N GLN A 147 6.31 6.53 -12.31
CA GLN A 147 6.21 5.13 -12.68
C GLN A 147 6.69 4.28 -11.50
N SER A 148 5.96 3.24 -11.18
CA SER A 148 6.42 2.27 -10.20
C SER A 148 6.12 0.85 -10.67
N ASN A 149 6.99 -0.06 -10.28
CA ASN A 149 6.75 -1.50 -10.43
C ASN A 149 7.07 -2.19 -9.10
N GLU A 150 6.16 -3.04 -8.66
CA GLU A 150 6.31 -3.83 -7.45
C GLU A 150 6.14 -5.31 -7.79
N PHE A 151 7.19 -6.08 -7.57
CA PHE A 151 7.18 -7.53 -7.66
C PHE A 151 7.22 -8.14 -6.26
N ASP A 152 6.32 -9.08 -5.98
CA ASP A 152 6.31 -9.89 -4.76
C ASP A 152 6.33 -11.38 -5.11
N GLY A 153 7.22 -12.13 -4.45
CA GLY A 153 7.31 -13.56 -4.56
C GLY A 153 7.26 -14.23 -3.18
N ARG A 154 6.42 -15.26 -3.07
CA ARG A 154 6.29 -16.05 -1.85
C ARG A 154 6.29 -17.53 -2.18
N TYR A 155 7.26 -18.26 -1.63
CA TYR A 155 7.30 -19.72 -1.69
C TYR A 155 7.08 -20.30 -0.29
N THR A 156 6.03 -21.09 -0.13
CA THR A 156 5.69 -21.72 1.14
C THR A 156 5.93 -23.22 1.03
N PHE A 157 6.63 -23.76 2.02
CA PHE A 157 6.92 -25.19 2.12
C PHE A 157 6.68 -25.68 3.55
N ALA A 158 5.88 -26.73 3.73
CA ALA A 158 5.62 -27.35 5.02
C ALA A 158 6.23 -28.76 5.04
N PRO A 159 7.51 -28.93 5.49
CA PRO A 159 8.16 -30.23 5.55
C PRO A 159 7.50 -31.20 6.53
N THR A 160 6.79 -30.68 7.53
CA THR A 160 5.99 -31.46 8.47
C THR A 160 4.67 -30.74 8.76
N GLU A 161 3.72 -31.42 9.44
CA GLU A 161 2.46 -30.81 9.88
C GLU A 161 2.65 -29.64 10.86
N LYS A 162 3.81 -29.58 11.53
CA LYS A 162 4.10 -28.57 12.55
C LYS A 162 5.05 -27.49 12.10
N LEU A 163 5.88 -27.75 11.09
CA LEU A 163 6.90 -26.82 10.63
C LEU A 163 6.55 -26.31 9.24
N GLY A 164 6.48 -25.00 9.11
CA GLY A 164 6.39 -24.27 7.84
C GLY A 164 7.66 -23.45 7.61
N LEU A 165 8.02 -23.28 6.35
CA LEU A 165 9.07 -22.38 5.89
C LEU A 165 8.48 -21.50 4.79
N VAL A 166 8.77 -20.21 4.83
CA VAL A 166 8.35 -19.24 3.82
C VAL A 166 9.57 -18.46 3.34
N LEU A 167 9.81 -18.53 2.04
CA LEU A 167 10.76 -17.64 1.38
C LEU A 167 9.98 -16.47 0.79
N LYS A 168 10.50 -15.26 0.98
CA LYS A 168 9.88 -14.01 0.51
C LYS A 168 10.89 -13.24 -0.34
N ALA A 169 10.43 -12.64 -1.41
CA ALA A 169 11.21 -11.68 -2.19
C ALA A 169 10.28 -10.54 -2.59
N ARG A 170 10.73 -9.30 -2.46
CA ARG A 170 10.03 -8.12 -2.94
C ARG A 170 11.02 -7.22 -3.64
N SER A 171 10.62 -6.64 -4.76
CA SER A 171 11.40 -5.62 -5.46
C SER A 171 10.46 -4.51 -5.86
N VAL A 172 10.77 -3.28 -5.45
CA VAL A 172 10.01 -2.09 -5.83
C VAL A 172 10.94 -1.15 -6.57
N TYR A 173 10.47 -0.64 -7.69
CA TYR A 173 11.15 0.39 -8.48
C TYR A 173 10.30 1.66 -8.53
N TYR A 174 10.93 2.80 -8.24
CA TYR A 174 10.34 4.13 -8.34
C TYR A 174 11.09 4.97 -9.37
N ASP A 175 10.36 5.56 -10.32
CA ASP A 175 10.90 6.41 -11.38
C ASP A 175 10.02 7.66 -11.58
N TYR A 176 10.54 8.79 -11.11
CA TYR A 176 9.93 10.09 -11.30
C TYR A 176 10.38 10.67 -12.62
N THR A 177 9.44 11.05 -13.49
CA THR A 177 9.74 11.65 -14.80
C THR A 177 10.26 13.09 -14.68
N ASN A 178 9.95 13.78 -13.57
CA ASN A 178 10.54 15.08 -13.26
C ASN A 178 12.02 14.89 -12.89
N PRO A 179 12.99 15.50 -13.65
CA PRO A 179 14.41 15.25 -13.39
C PRO A 179 14.87 15.61 -11.97
N THR A 180 14.35 16.69 -11.41
CA THR A 180 14.72 17.13 -10.04
C THR A 180 14.27 16.12 -8.99
N LEU A 181 13.05 15.57 -9.13
CA LEU A 181 12.57 14.52 -8.24
C LEU A 181 13.27 13.19 -8.51
N GLY A 182 13.49 12.88 -9.80
CA GLY A 182 14.17 11.65 -10.20
C GLY A 182 15.60 11.58 -9.69
N ASP A 183 16.34 12.68 -9.75
CA ASP A 183 17.70 12.76 -9.20
C ASP A 183 17.76 12.47 -7.69
N LEU A 184 16.69 12.77 -6.96
CA LEU A 184 16.62 12.60 -5.52
C LEU A 184 15.95 11.30 -5.07
N LEU A 185 14.97 10.80 -5.83
CA LEU A 185 14.00 9.80 -5.33
C LEU A 185 13.94 8.52 -6.15
N ASN A 186 14.52 8.49 -7.38
CA ASN A 186 14.55 7.28 -8.18
C ASN A 186 15.41 6.21 -7.52
N ARG A 187 14.81 5.05 -7.25
CA ARG A 187 15.45 3.99 -6.49
C ARG A 187 14.84 2.62 -6.72
N PHE A 188 15.60 1.60 -6.37
CA PHE A 188 15.15 0.23 -6.15
C PHE A 188 15.13 -0.07 -4.65
N GLU A 189 14.11 -0.77 -4.20
CA GLU A 189 14.01 -1.36 -2.88
C GLU A 189 13.87 -2.87 -3.04
N ASN A 190 14.86 -3.64 -2.62
CA ASN A 190 14.86 -5.09 -2.75
C ASN A 190 14.87 -5.73 -1.37
N LEU A 191 13.87 -6.55 -1.06
CA LEU A 191 13.74 -7.24 0.21
C LEU A 191 13.72 -8.75 0.00
N TYR A 192 14.50 -9.47 0.78
CA TYR A 192 14.56 -10.93 0.80
C TYR A 192 14.32 -11.43 2.22
N GLY A 193 13.44 -12.40 2.39
CA GLY A 193 13.05 -12.89 3.70
C GLY A 193 12.97 -14.40 3.79
N VAL A 194 13.28 -14.91 4.99
CA VAL A 194 13.05 -16.30 5.38
C VAL A 194 12.29 -16.31 6.68
N GLU A 195 11.12 -16.96 6.68
CA GLU A 195 10.29 -17.13 7.87
C GLU A 195 10.15 -18.63 8.18
N SER A 196 10.22 -18.99 9.45
CA SER A 196 9.94 -20.33 9.95
C SER A 196 8.78 -20.27 10.92
N ASP A 197 7.73 -21.04 10.62
CA ASP A 197 6.53 -21.17 11.44
C ASP A 197 6.51 -22.51 12.16
N PHE A 198 6.19 -22.49 13.45
CA PHE A 198 5.99 -23.70 14.25
C PHE A 198 4.60 -23.74 14.87
N ALA A 199 3.79 -24.73 14.49
CA ALA A 199 2.45 -24.94 15.05
C ALA A 199 2.56 -25.42 16.50
N LEU A 200 2.41 -24.48 17.45
CA LEU A 200 2.44 -24.75 18.89
C LEU A 200 1.11 -25.34 19.37
N LEU A 201 0.00 -24.77 18.93
CA LEU A 201 -1.37 -25.19 19.17
C LEU A 201 -2.13 -25.20 17.82
N PRO A 202 -3.32 -25.83 17.75
CA PRO A 202 -4.12 -25.82 16.52
C PRO A 202 -4.37 -24.42 15.94
N ASP A 203 -4.54 -23.43 16.82
CA ASP A 203 -4.87 -22.06 16.46
C ASP A 203 -3.69 -21.08 16.62
N VAL A 204 -2.50 -21.55 17.03
CA VAL A 204 -1.32 -20.70 17.31
C VAL A 204 -0.08 -21.24 16.63
N LYS A 205 0.55 -20.41 15.82
CA LYS A 205 1.89 -20.67 15.27
C LYS A 205 2.88 -19.67 15.85
N LEU A 206 4.03 -20.14 16.28
CA LEU A 206 5.18 -19.29 16.56
C LEU A 206 5.91 -19.01 15.25
N ALA A 207 6.40 -17.79 15.07
CA ALA A 207 7.14 -17.39 13.88
C ALA A 207 8.52 -16.83 14.28
N GLY A 208 9.54 -17.15 13.51
CA GLY A 208 10.83 -16.52 13.51
C GLY A 208 11.17 -16.06 12.10
N GLU A 209 11.58 -14.82 11.92
CA GLU A 209 11.80 -14.24 10.60
C GLU A 209 13.11 -13.45 10.54
N TYR A 210 13.84 -13.64 9.45
CA TYR A 210 14.94 -12.80 9.03
C TYR A 210 14.61 -12.16 7.70
N ARG A 211 14.90 -10.85 7.55
CA ARG A 211 14.79 -10.10 6.29
C ARG A 211 16.08 -9.34 6.04
N HIS A 212 16.43 -9.22 4.79
CA HIS A 212 17.47 -8.33 4.29
C HIS A 212 16.88 -7.41 3.24
N GLU A 213 17.16 -6.12 3.33
CA GLU A 213 16.67 -5.10 2.42
C GLU A 213 17.82 -4.26 1.91
N ASP A 214 17.84 -4.05 0.58
CA ASP A 214 18.73 -3.11 -0.11
C ASP A 214 17.91 -1.97 -0.69
N VAL A 215 18.32 -0.74 -0.44
CA VAL A 215 17.76 0.47 -1.05
C VAL A 215 18.86 1.14 -1.85
N ASP A 216 18.69 1.13 -3.18
CA ASP A 216 19.67 1.63 -4.15
C ASP A 216 19.11 2.81 -4.92
N TYR A 217 19.61 4.02 -4.65
CA TYR A 217 19.28 5.23 -5.39
C TYR A 217 20.03 5.28 -6.71
N THR A 218 19.34 5.59 -7.82
CA THR A 218 19.91 5.46 -9.16
C THR A 218 20.85 6.60 -9.55
N ASN A 219 20.62 7.81 -9.03
CA ASN A 219 21.32 9.04 -9.48
C ASN A 219 22.28 9.62 -8.43
N ASP A 220 22.18 9.22 -7.17
CA ASP A 220 23.10 9.63 -6.11
C ASP A 220 23.44 8.45 -5.17
N PRO A 221 24.10 7.41 -5.71
CA PRO A 221 24.30 6.16 -5.00
C PRO A 221 25.18 6.29 -3.75
N SER A 222 26.12 7.24 -3.73
CA SER A 222 27.15 7.31 -2.67
C SER A 222 26.65 7.92 -1.36
N GLU A 223 25.47 8.57 -1.34
CA GLU A 223 25.00 9.28 -0.15
C GLU A 223 23.73 8.69 0.47
N ASN A 224 22.87 8.05 -0.35
CA ASN A 224 21.54 7.62 0.08
C ASN A 224 21.36 6.09 0.09
N ASN A 225 22.28 5.32 -0.53
CA ASN A 225 22.21 3.87 -0.51
C ASN A 225 22.32 3.32 0.90
N LYS A 226 21.56 2.30 1.17
CA LYS A 226 21.55 1.65 2.47
C LYS A 226 21.11 0.20 2.37
N HIS A 227 21.46 -0.58 3.38
CA HIS A 227 20.93 -1.93 3.55
C HIS A 227 20.55 -2.17 5.01
N SER A 228 19.51 -2.97 5.20
CA SER A 228 18.95 -3.28 6.51
C SER A 228 18.84 -4.78 6.72
N ASP A 229 19.17 -5.22 7.92
CA ASP A 229 18.96 -6.58 8.40
C ASP A 229 17.93 -6.58 9.52
N PHE A 230 16.87 -7.36 9.38
CA PHE A 230 15.80 -7.50 10.36
C PHE A 230 15.85 -8.89 10.98
N LEU A 231 15.76 -8.95 12.31
CA LEU A 231 15.58 -10.20 13.03
C LEU A 231 14.33 -10.08 13.93
N MET A 232 13.34 -10.93 13.69
CA MET A 232 12.06 -10.85 14.35
C MET A 232 11.61 -12.20 14.88
N ALA A 233 10.80 -12.15 15.94
CA ALA A 233 10.04 -13.28 16.44
C ALA A 233 8.59 -12.85 16.69
N GLY A 234 7.67 -13.80 16.66
CA GLY A 234 6.27 -13.49 16.85
C GLY A 234 5.37 -14.70 16.85
N PHE A 235 4.10 -14.45 16.62
CA PHE A 235 3.12 -15.52 16.50
C PHE A 235 1.98 -15.13 15.55
N ASP A 236 1.34 -16.14 14.98
CA ASP A 236 0.08 -16.04 14.27
C ASP A 236 -0.99 -16.78 15.04
N TYR A 237 -2.13 -16.14 15.19
CA TYR A 237 -3.31 -16.68 15.85
C TYR A 237 -4.50 -16.70 14.90
N ALA A 238 -5.16 -17.84 14.78
CA ALA A 238 -6.34 -18.03 13.92
C ALA A 238 -7.42 -18.82 14.66
N ALA A 239 -8.28 -18.11 15.41
CA ALA A 239 -9.42 -18.70 16.11
C ALA A 239 -10.59 -18.95 15.16
N GLY A 240 -10.54 -20.10 14.50
CA GLY A 240 -11.52 -20.46 13.48
C GLY A 240 -11.56 -19.49 12.29
N PRO A 241 -12.69 -19.41 11.55
CA PRO A 241 -12.77 -18.57 10.34
C PRO A 241 -13.04 -17.08 10.62
N LYS A 242 -13.19 -16.69 11.89
CA LYS A 242 -13.66 -15.34 12.23
C LYS A 242 -12.59 -14.39 12.75
N LEU A 243 -11.58 -14.90 13.42
CA LEU A 243 -10.56 -14.08 14.06
C LEU A 243 -9.18 -14.53 13.63
N SER A 244 -8.40 -13.60 13.08
CA SER A 244 -6.97 -13.77 12.83
C SER A 244 -6.20 -12.60 13.43
N ALA A 245 -5.01 -12.88 13.95
CA ALA A 245 -4.07 -11.88 14.42
C ALA A 245 -2.64 -12.33 14.14
N SER A 246 -1.75 -11.40 13.92
CA SER A 246 -0.33 -11.61 13.69
C SER A 246 0.48 -10.61 14.48
N LEU A 247 1.58 -11.04 15.09
CA LEU A 247 2.55 -10.18 15.77
C LEU A 247 3.95 -10.57 15.30
N ARG A 248 4.75 -9.57 14.95
CA ARG A 248 6.20 -9.67 14.76
C ARG A 248 6.86 -8.55 15.54
N ILE A 249 7.85 -8.89 16.37
CA ILE A 249 8.67 -7.92 17.10
C ILE A 249 10.14 -8.30 16.96
N GLY A 250 11.00 -7.30 16.89
CA GLY A 250 12.42 -7.54 16.70
C GLY A 250 13.21 -6.25 16.60
N GLY A 251 14.26 -6.29 15.82
CA GLY A 251 15.10 -5.15 15.56
C GLY A 251 15.54 -5.11 14.10
N GLU A 252 15.82 -3.91 13.67
CA GLU A 252 16.43 -3.57 12.39
C GLU A 252 17.82 -3.00 12.64
N TYR A 253 18.81 -3.52 11.94
CA TYR A 253 20.13 -2.96 11.83
C TYR A 253 20.34 -2.38 10.45
N ARG A 254 20.41 -1.04 10.34
CA ARG A 254 20.54 -0.31 9.08
C ARG A 254 21.93 0.26 8.94
N GLN A 255 22.55 0.02 7.79
CA GLN A 255 23.86 0.54 7.40
C GLN A 255 23.69 1.48 6.20
N TYR A 256 24.36 2.61 6.24
CA TYR A 256 24.33 3.64 5.20
C TYR A 256 25.66 3.74 4.50
N GLU A 257 25.67 4.04 3.22
CA GLU A 257 26.86 4.51 2.54
C GLU A 257 27.11 5.97 2.95
N GLY A 258 28.19 6.24 3.68
CA GLY A 258 28.56 7.60 4.08
C GLY A 258 28.07 8.09 5.45
N LEU A 259 27.19 7.37 6.13
CA LEU A 259 26.71 7.69 7.49
C LEU A 259 26.99 6.55 8.46
N SER A 260 26.85 6.82 9.77
CA SER A 260 26.96 5.78 10.78
C SER A 260 25.72 4.89 10.79
N SER A 261 25.95 3.58 10.96
CA SER A 261 24.85 2.60 11.09
C SER A 261 23.98 2.88 12.32
N THR A 262 22.73 2.47 12.25
CA THR A 262 21.78 2.58 13.35
C THR A 262 21.12 1.24 13.66
N THR A 263 20.64 1.08 14.90
CA THR A 263 19.81 -0.06 15.30
C THR A 263 18.53 0.47 15.90
N THR A 264 17.40 0.01 15.38
CA THR A 264 16.07 0.43 15.85
C THR A 264 15.21 -0.78 16.17
N PRO A 265 14.26 -0.66 17.12
CA PRO A 265 13.23 -1.67 17.25
C PRO A 265 12.36 -1.73 15.97
N TYR A 266 11.80 -2.91 15.73
CA TYR A 266 10.79 -3.16 14.72
C TYR A 266 9.59 -3.85 15.34
N ALA A 267 8.39 -3.44 15.01
CA ALA A 267 7.17 -4.08 15.49
C ALA A 267 6.08 -4.02 14.43
N GLU A 268 5.37 -5.14 14.26
CA GLU A 268 4.22 -5.27 13.38
C GLU A 268 3.14 -6.08 14.09
N LEU A 269 1.94 -5.50 14.19
CA LEU A 269 0.75 -6.13 14.76
C LEU A 269 -0.40 -5.94 13.80
N SER A 270 -1.12 -7.01 13.50
CA SER A 270 -2.37 -6.91 12.74
C SER A 270 -3.41 -7.86 13.28
N GLY A 271 -4.67 -7.52 13.06
CA GLY A 271 -5.80 -8.37 13.43
C GLY A 271 -7.02 -8.10 12.56
N LYS A 272 -7.81 -9.16 12.35
CA LYS A 272 -9.07 -9.08 11.61
C LYS A 272 -10.14 -9.91 12.32
N TYR A 273 -11.32 -9.33 12.49
CA TYR A 273 -12.49 -9.98 13.05
C TYR A 273 -13.69 -9.89 12.11
N ASP A 274 -14.08 -11.04 11.53
CA ASP A 274 -15.28 -11.20 10.70
C ASP A 274 -16.49 -11.46 11.62
N TYR A 275 -17.18 -10.40 12.08
CA TYR A 275 -18.27 -10.52 13.05
C TYR A 275 -19.61 -10.93 12.44
N ALA A 276 -19.81 -10.63 11.14
CA ALA A 276 -20.98 -11.06 10.38
C ALA A 276 -20.61 -11.29 8.91
N LYS A 277 -21.53 -11.87 8.16
CA LYS A 277 -21.32 -12.13 6.74
C LYS A 277 -21.16 -10.81 5.95
N GLY A 278 -19.99 -10.61 5.29
CA GLY A 278 -19.66 -9.37 4.61
C GLY A 278 -19.34 -8.20 5.54
N SER A 279 -19.16 -8.45 6.83
CA SER A 279 -18.88 -7.43 7.83
C SER A 279 -17.66 -7.82 8.67
N PHE A 280 -16.67 -6.93 8.71
CA PHE A 280 -15.44 -7.15 9.45
C PHE A 280 -14.89 -5.86 10.04
N ILE A 281 -14.00 -6.01 10.99
CA ILE A 281 -13.10 -4.97 11.49
C ILE A 281 -11.69 -5.51 11.33
N SER A 282 -10.78 -4.70 10.79
CA SER A 282 -9.35 -4.98 10.83
C SER A 282 -8.61 -3.78 11.41
N ALA A 283 -7.55 -4.04 12.14
CA ALA A 283 -6.70 -3.03 12.73
C ALA A 283 -5.24 -3.50 12.72
N GLY A 284 -4.32 -2.56 12.67
CA GLY A 284 -2.90 -2.88 12.76
C GLY A 284 -2.07 -1.72 13.27
N TYR A 285 -0.83 -2.06 13.60
CA TYR A 285 0.20 -1.15 14.05
C TYR A 285 1.54 -1.61 13.47
N THR A 286 2.33 -0.68 12.96
CA THR A 286 3.71 -0.93 12.51
C THR A 286 4.60 0.16 13.07
N TYR A 287 5.77 -0.22 13.58
CA TYR A 287 6.88 0.69 13.86
C TYR A 287 8.07 0.28 13.02
N SER A 288 8.55 1.18 12.16
CA SER A 288 9.61 0.92 11.17
C SER A 288 10.45 2.18 10.89
N LEU A 289 11.61 1.99 10.28
CA LEU A 289 12.30 3.03 9.54
C LEU A 289 11.84 2.96 8.09
N GLU A 290 11.51 4.10 7.51
CA GLU A 290 11.09 4.21 6.10
C GLU A 290 11.95 5.24 5.35
N GLU A 291 11.85 5.21 4.02
CA GLU A 291 12.52 6.18 3.16
C GLU A 291 11.83 7.53 3.26
N THR A 292 12.63 8.60 3.36
CA THR A 292 12.12 9.96 3.40
C THR A 292 11.88 10.53 2.00
N SER A 293 10.92 11.43 1.88
CA SER A 293 10.68 12.22 0.65
C SER A 293 11.68 13.40 0.46
N ASP A 294 12.54 13.65 1.45
CA ASP A 294 13.58 14.68 1.41
C ASP A 294 14.94 14.12 1.87
N PRO A 295 15.57 13.28 1.03
CA PRO A 295 16.82 12.62 1.38
C PRO A 295 18.03 13.59 1.45
N VAL A 296 17.87 14.84 1.05
CA VAL A 296 18.91 15.88 1.18
C VAL A 296 19.09 16.31 2.64
N HIS A 297 18.00 16.42 3.38
CA HIS A 297 18.02 16.92 4.75
C HIS A 297 17.83 15.82 5.81
N PHE A 298 17.23 14.70 5.44
CA PHE A 298 16.89 13.60 6.34
C PHE A 298 17.40 12.26 5.79
N SER A 299 17.86 11.39 6.70
CA SER A 299 18.33 10.05 6.32
C SER A 299 17.17 9.04 6.20
N ASP A 300 16.19 9.17 7.06
CA ASP A 300 15.07 8.25 7.20
C ASP A 300 13.89 8.95 7.85
N GLU A 301 12.79 8.19 7.89
CA GLU A 301 11.60 8.50 8.65
C GLU A 301 11.29 7.39 9.66
N LYS A 302 11.23 7.71 10.97
CA LYS A 302 10.76 6.78 12.01
C LYS A 302 9.25 6.86 12.07
N VAL A 303 8.60 5.82 11.57
CA VAL A 303 7.15 5.81 11.38
C VAL A 303 6.47 4.94 12.42
N ASN A 304 5.39 5.47 13.01
CA ASN A 304 4.41 4.70 13.77
C ASN A 304 3.09 4.70 12.98
N ARG A 305 2.82 3.64 12.25
CA ARG A 305 1.60 3.53 11.44
C ARG A 305 0.53 2.76 12.19
N MET A 306 -0.67 3.34 12.32
CA MET A 306 -1.84 2.73 12.91
C MET A 306 -2.99 2.78 11.92
N PHE A 307 -3.68 1.68 11.72
CA PHE A 307 -4.86 1.67 10.88
C PHE A 307 -6.02 0.94 11.51
N VAL A 308 -7.23 1.37 11.17
CA VAL A 308 -8.49 0.66 11.45
C VAL A 308 -9.35 0.72 10.19
N ASN A 309 -9.81 -0.45 9.75
CA ASN A 309 -10.78 -0.57 8.66
C ASN A 309 -12.02 -1.31 9.13
N ILE A 310 -13.18 -0.77 8.80
CA ILE A 310 -14.48 -1.35 9.13
C ILE A 310 -15.28 -1.50 7.85
N GLN A 311 -15.87 -2.66 7.64
CA GLN A 311 -16.88 -2.89 6.62
C GLN A 311 -18.11 -3.49 7.28
N HIS A 312 -19.28 -2.96 6.95
CA HIS A 312 -20.57 -3.45 7.46
C HIS A 312 -21.60 -3.60 6.34
N ALA A 313 -22.08 -4.81 6.15
CA ALA A 313 -23.19 -5.09 5.25
C ALA A 313 -24.51 -4.65 5.94
N VAL A 314 -24.93 -3.41 5.68
CA VAL A 314 -26.16 -2.81 6.25
C VAL A 314 -27.39 -3.58 5.78
N THR A 315 -27.41 -3.94 4.49
CA THR A 315 -28.39 -4.83 3.87
C THR A 315 -27.71 -5.76 2.88
N ALA A 316 -28.48 -6.62 2.20
CA ALA A 316 -27.95 -7.43 1.11
C ALA A 316 -27.44 -6.60 -0.08
N LEU A 317 -27.86 -5.35 -0.23
CA LEU A 317 -27.53 -4.47 -1.35
C LEU A 317 -26.73 -3.23 -0.93
N VAL A 318 -26.56 -2.97 0.36
CA VAL A 318 -25.92 -1.75 0.86
C VAL A 318 -24.79 -2.14 1.82
N VAL A 319 -23.59 -1.65 1.53
CA VAL A 319 -22.39 -1.83 2.35
C VAL A 319 -21.89 -0.45 2.77
N ALA A 320 -21.65 -0.27 4.06
CA ALA A 320 -20.94 0.87 4.61
C ALA A 320 -19.49 0.48 4.92
N SER A 321 -18.55 1.35 4.62
CA SER A 321 -17.15 1.19 5.00
C SER A 321 -16.61 2.46 5.63
N ALA A 322 -15.63 2.29 6.51
CA ALA A 322 -14.86 3.37 7.11
C ALA A 322 -13.41 2.93 7.29
N SER A 323 -12.48 3.84 7.08
CA SER A 323 -11.05 3.65 7.34
C SER A 323 -10.49 4.86 8.06
N ILE A 324 -9.48 4.61 8.88
CA ILE A 324 -8.61 5.64 9.43
C ILE A 324 -7.20 5.08 9.47
N ASP A 325 -6.26 5.86 8.95
CA ASP A 325 -4.83 5.64 9.03
C ASP A 325 -4.23 6.85 9.74
N TYR A 326 -3.46 6.61 10.79
CA TYR A 326 -2.77 7.63 11.57
C TYR A 326 -1.30 7.28 11.68
N GLU A 327 -0.45 8.20 11.26
CA GLU A 327 0.97 7.99 11.10
C GLU A 327 1.77 9.14 11.70
N PRO A 328 2.03 9.12 13.00
CA PRO A 328 3.04 9.98 13.62
C PRO A 328 4.43 9.48 13.22
N ALA A 329 5.24 10.42 12.74
CA ALA A 329 6.57 10.15 12.22
C ALA A 329 7.60 11.16 12.72
N VAL A 330 8.87 10.78 12.65
CA VAL A 330 10.01 11.64 12.92
C VAL A 330 10.97 11.55 11.75
N LEU A 331 11.10 12.63 11.01
CA LEU A 331 12.14 12.81 10.00
C LEU A 331 13.49 12.91 10.72
N VAL A 332 14.41 11.98 10.47
CA VAL A 332 15.71 11.89 11.14
C VAL A 332 16.72 12.76 10.41
N GLY A 333 17.17 13.82 11.05
CA GLY A 333 18.11 14.77 10.46
C GLY A 333 19.47 14.14 10.15
N ARG A 334 20.08 14.57 9.03
CA ARG A 334 21.43 14.16 8.60
C ARG A 334 22.41 15.33 8.55
N PRO A 335 23.74 15.08 8.50
CA PRO A 335 24.74 16.11 8.22
C PRO A 335 24.45 16.81 6.91
N LEU A 336 24.57 18.14 6.89
CA LEU A 336 24.32 18.92 5.67
C LEU A 336 25.50 18.77 4.68
N ALA A 337 25.20 18.53 3.42
CA ALA A 337 26.23 18.42 2.37
C ALA A 337 27.10 19.68 2.24
N SER A 338 26.51 20.87 2.51
CA SER A 338 27.23 22.16 2.50
C SER A 338 28.19 22.34 3.67
N ASP A 339 27.92 21.74 4.81
CA ASP A 339 28.77 21.77 6.03
C ASP A 339 28.47 20.53 6.89
N PRO A 340 29.25 19.43 6.75
CA PRO A 340 29.03 18.21 7.49
C PRO A 340 29.15 18.33 9.02
N SER A 341 29.66 19.46 9.54
CA SER A 341 29.67 19.75 10.97
C SER A 341 28.32 20.22 11.50
N GLN A 342 27.41 20.60 10.62
CA GLN A 342 26.03 20.96 10.93
C GLN A 342 25.09 19.79 10.60
N VAL A 343 24.26 19.44 11.55
CA VAL A 343 23.25 18.39 11.40
C VAL A 343 21.88 19.04 11.36
N GLN A 344 21.07 18.68 10.38
CA GLN A 344 19.64 19.01 10.39
C GLN A 344 19.00 18.43 11.65
N GLY A 345 18.21 19.21 12.36
CA GLY A 345 17.47 18.69 13.53
C GLY A 345 16.33 17.76 13.12
N ASP A 346 15.99 16.82 13.98
CA ASP A 346 14.83 15.94 13.78
C ASP A 346 13.54 16.75 13.73
N ILE A 347 12.61 16.38 12.84
CA ILE A 347 11.33 17.04 12.63
C ILE A 347 10.18 16.05 12.86
N ASN A 348 9.22 16.47 13.68
CA ASN A 348 8.00 15.69 13.85
C ASN A 348 7.00 16.00 12.72
N GLU A 349 6.39 14.94 12.20
CA GLU A 349 5.32 15.00 11.21
C GLU A 349 4.23 14.02 11.59
N ASN A 350 2.96 14.41 11.42
CA ASN A 350 1.83 13.55 11.67
C ASN A 350 0.95 13.54 10.42
N SER A 351 0.69 12.36 9.89
CA SER A 351 -0.25 12.16 8.79
C SER A 351 -1.50 11.46 9.29
N THR A 352 -2.66 11.90 8.81
CA THR A 352 -3.95 11.28 9.07
C THR A 352 -4.71 11.18 7.76
N HIS A 353 -5.15 9.98 7.44
CA HIS A 353 -6.10 9.73 6.36
C HIS A 353 -7.35 9.08 6.94
N ALA A 354 -8.53 9.64 6.65
CA ALA A 354 -9.81 9.09 7.09
C ALA A 354 -10.77 9.02 5.90
N GLY A 355 -11.41 7.88 5.71
CA GLY A 355 -12.35 7.65 4.64
C GLY A 355 -13.65 7.00 5.12
N VAL A 356 -14.77 7.38 4.52
CA VAL A 356 -16.06 6.70 4.68
C VAL A 356 -16.70 6.51 3.31
N ALA A 357 -17.36 5.36 3.10
CA ALA A 357 -18.11 5.14 1.88
C ALA A 357 -19.41 4.38 2.14
N LEU A 358 -20.41 4.67 1.31
CA LEU A 358 -21.65 3.92 1.22
C LEU A 358 -21.81 3.40 -0.19
N THR A 359 -21.81 2.08 -0.34
CA THR A 359 -21.88 1.38 -1.63
C THR A 359 -23.22 0.69 -1.77
N TYR A 360 -23.94 0.99 -2.85
CA TYR A 360 -25.19 0.36 -3.24
C TYR A 360 -24.97 -0.54 -4.45
N VAL A 361 -25.39 -1.79 -4.38
CA VAL A 361 -25.25 -2.81 -5.42
C VAL A 361 -26.62 -3.25 -5.90
N PRO A 362 -27.29 -2.48 -6.80
CA PRO A 362 -28.65 -2.80 -7.27
C PRO A 362 -28.71 -4.12 -8.03
N THR A 363 -27.65 -4.46 -8.76
CA THR A 363 -27.52 -5.71 -9.49
C THR A 363 -26.11 -6.29 -9.32
N LYS A 364 -25.89 -7.54 -9.75
CA LYS A 364 -24.55 -8.16 -9.73
C LYS A 364 -23.53 -7.45 -10.62
N SER A 365 -23.98 -6.73 -11.61
CA SER A 365 -23.11 -6.05 -12.59
C SER A 365 -23.09 -4.53 -12.46
N TRP A 366 -23.75 -3.97 -11.46
CA TRP A 366 -23.80 -2.52 -11.27
C TRP A 366 -23.60 -2.13 -9.81
N THR A 367 -22.71 -1.19 -9.58
CA THR A 367 -22.36 -0.66 -8.26
C THR A 367 -22.40 0.86 -8.31
N ILE A 368 -22.92 1.50 -7.28
CA ILE A 368 -22.89 2.96 -7.09
C ILE A 368 -22.27 3.21 -5.72
N SER A 369 -21.33 4.13 -5.62
CA SER A 369 -20.68 4.47 -4.36
C SER A 369 -20.65 5.98 -4.15
N ILE A 370 -20.93 6.42 -2.94
CA ILE A 370 -20.62 7.76 -2.45
C ILE A 370 -19.53 7.64 -1.40
N SER A 371 -18.48 8.47 -1.52
CA SER A 371 -17.34 8.47 -0.59
C SER A 371 -17.03 9.86 -0.11
N TYR A 372 -16.45 9.94 1.08
CA TYR A 372 -15.80 11.13 1.63
C TYR A 372 -14.47 10.72 2.21
N ASP A 373 -13.40 11.42 1.78
CA ASP A 373 -12.03 11.21 2.24
C ASP A 373 -11.47 12.53 2.77
N TYR A 374 -10.70 12.43 3.83
CA TYR A 374 -10.04 13.55 4.49
C TYR A 374 -8.57 13.21 4.75
N ASP A 375 -7.66 14.07 4.24
CA ASP A 375 -6.23 13.98 4.47
C ASP A 375 -5.75 15.19 5.26
N LEU A 376 -4.99 14.95 6.30
CA LEU A 376 -4.35 15.96 7.13
C LEU A 376 -2.89 15.58 7.35
N VAL A 377 -1.96 16.46 6.97
CA VAL A 377 -0.55 16.38 7.37
C VAL A 377 -0.22 17.63 8.19
N SER A 378 0.40 17.42 9.34
CA SER A 378 0.93 18.48 10.19
C SER A 378 2.40 18.23 10.44
N SER A 379 3.24 19.13 9.97
CA SER A 379 4.70 19.00 9.99
C SER A 379 5.36 20.15 10.75
N GLY A 380 6.53 19.91 11.33
CA GLY A 380 7.40 20.98 11.80
C GLY A 380 7.95 21.85 10.66
N ILE A 381 7.76 21.44 9.40
CA ILE A 381 8.09 22.21 8.18
C ILE A 381 6.77 22.67 7.55
N ALA A 382 6.45 23.96 7.72
CA ALA A 382 5.13 24.48 7.33
C ALA A 382 4.75 24.30 5.84
N SER A 383 5.74 24.17 4.93
CA SER A 383 5.48 23.90 3.51
C SER A 383 5.01 22.46 3.25
N ARG A 384 5.13 21.56 4.22
CA ARG A 384 4.68 20.16 4.16
C ARG A 384 3.29 19.94 4.76
N ASP A 385 2.70 20.96 5.39
CA ASP A 385 1.33 20.87 5.88
C ASP A 385 0.34 20.62 4.74
N LEU A 386 -0.64 19.78 4.99
CA LEU A 386 -1.71 19.47 4.05
C LEU A 386 -3.04 19.39 4.77
N ASN A 387 -4.06 20.00 4.16
CA ASN A 387 -5.46 19.76 4.51
C ASN A 387 -6.25 19.58 3.21
N ARG A 388 -6.87 18.40 3.04
CA ARG A 388 -7.60 18.05 1.83
C ARG A 388 -8.85 17.24 2.14
N SER A 389 -9.97 17.64 1.55
CA SER A 389 -11.23 16.91 1.59
C SER A 389 -11.66 16.53 0.18
N ARG A 390 -12.15 15.30 0.01
CA ARG A 390 -12.65 14.79 -1.26
C ARG A 390 -14.04 14.19 -1.05
N LEU A 391 -15.02 14.61 -1.84
CA LEU A 391 -16.37 14.04 -1.86
C LEU A 391 -16.64 13.46 -3.24
N GLY A 392 -16.79 12.16 -3.32
CA GLY A 392 -16.91 11.41 -4.56
C GLY A 392 -18.26 10.72 -4.73
N LEU A 393 -18.68 10.60 -5.98
CA LEU A 393 -19.77 9.73 -6.43
C LEU A 393 -19.25 8.94 -7.62
N SER A 394 -19.28 7.61 -7.56
CA SER A 394 -18.86 6.75 -8.67
C SER A 394 -19.90 5.69 -9.00
N SER A 395 -19.82 5.20 -10.22
CA SER A 395 -20.67 4.13 -10.74
C SER A 395 -19.81 3.17 -11.56
N THR A 396 -19.87 1.89 -11.23
CA THR A 396 -19.12 0.82 -11.94
C THR A 396 -20.10 -0.15 -12.57
N VAL A 397 -19.95 -0.41 -13.86
CA VAL A 397 -20.71 -1.43 -14.61
C VAL A 397 -19.75 -2.52 -15.07
N VAL A 398 -20.14 -3.78 -14.87
CA VAL A 398 -19.40 -4.99 -15.28
C VAL A 398 -20.17 -5.70 -16.38
N PHE A 399 -19.50 -6.06 -17.48
CA PHE A 399 -20.05 -6.64 -18.71
C PHE A 399 -19.79 -8.14 -18.81
#